data_da744a699ad5596e54874869274f877f
#
_entry.id   da744a699ad5596e54874869274f877f
#
_cell.length_a   1.000
_cell.length_b   1.000
_cell.length_c   1.000
_cell.angle_alpha   90.00
_cell.angle_beta   90.00
_cell.angle_gamma   90.00
#
_symmetry.space_group_name_H-M   'P 1'
#
loop_
_entity.id
_entity.type
_entity.pdbx_description
1 polymer ?
#
loop_
_entity_poly.entity_id
_entity_poly.type
_entity_poly.pdbx_seq_one_letter_code
_entity_poly.pdbx_strand_id
1 'polypeptide(L)'
;MSSFSIANTLVLRNFYNGNRNYAIKTSRDDVSTDKLSYADSVALRRAVKKLGSYDFKNAEEDDIEEMVRGFIDTYNYTLDSSKYSTNRSVQSAYKNMKKLAETYADDLADVGIKADSSGYLKLSSSAKTNIKGARFQEKLGSDSTFMKQLSTYAKQISSHIDLYL
;
A
#
# COMPACT_ATOMS: atom_id res chain seq x y z
N MET A 1 -23.62 6.12 3.21
CA MET A 1 -22.86 5.33 2.25
C MET A 1 -21.75 6.22 1.70
N SER A 2 -20.54 6.06 2.22
CA SER A 2 -19.38 6.82 1.71
C SER A 2 -18.94 6.18 0.40
N SER A 3 -19.18 6.86 -0.70
CA SER A 3 -18.56 6.51 -1.99
C SER A 3 -17.06 6.71 -1.84
N PHE A 4 -16.33 5.62 -1.64
CA PHE A 4 -14.87 5.60 -1.75
C PHE A 4 -14.52 5.91 -3.20
N SER A 5 -14.22 7.17 -3.48
CA SER A 5 -13.72 7.56 -4.79
C SER A 5 -12.26 7.13 -4.89
N ILE A 6 -12.02 6.01 -5.59
CA ILE A 6 -10.69 5.53 -6.02
C ILE A 6 -9.91 6.62 -6.78
N ALA A 7 -10.61 7.62 -7.27
CA ALA A 7 -10.05 8.76 -8.01
C ALA A 7 -9.14 9.67 -7.16
N ASN A 8 -9.23 9.61 -5.82
CA ASN A 8 -8.49 10.53 -4.96
C ASN A 8 -7.16 10.00 -4.44
N THR A 9 -6.83 8.74 -4.64
CA THR A 9 -5.49 8.24 -4.31
C THR A 9 -4.56 8.48 -5.47
N LEU A 10 -3.59 9.38 -5.32
CA LEU A 10 -2.65 9.80 -6.38
C LEU A 10 -1.89 8.61 -6.99
N VAL A 11 -1.67 7.57 -6.21
CA VAL A 11 -0.95 6.35 -6.62
C VAL A 11 -1.84 5.44 -7.45
N LEU A 12 -3.09 5.23 -7.05
CA LEU A 12 -4.08 4.50 -7.84
C LEU A 12 -4.45 5.28 -9.09
N ARG A 13 -4.59 6.60 -8.98
CA ARG A 13 -4.85 7.47 -10.14
C ARG A 13 -3.73 7.39 -11.19
N ASN A 14 -2.46 7.34 -10.79
CA ASN A 14 -1.34 7.18 -11.71
C ASN A 14 -1.25 5.78 -12.32
N PHE A 15 -1.65 4.75 -11.58
CA PHE A 15 -1.78 3.40 -12.11
C PHE A 15 -2.91 3.33 -13.15
N TYR A 16 -4.09 3.83 -12.81
CA TYR A 16 -5.25 3.85 -13.72
C TYR A 16 -5.06 4.81 -14.91
N ASN A 17 -4.28 5.89 -14.78
CA ASN A 17 -3.95 6.74 -15.92
C ASN A 17 -3.04 6.05 -16.94
N GLY A 18 -2.17 5.14 -16.51
CA GLY A 18 -1.37 4.28 -17.40
C GLY A 18 -2.22 3.22 -18.13
N ASN A 19 -3.38 2.84 -17.55
CA ASN A 19 -4.32 1.86 -18.08
C ASN A 19 -5.73 2.44 -18.22
N ARG A 20 -5.84 3.67 -18.67
CA ARG A 20 -7.06 4.49 -18.67
C ARG A 20 -8.27 3.82 -19.30
N ASN A 21 -8.09 3.04 -20.37
CA ASN A 21 -9.18 2.35 -21.05
C ASN A 21 -9.74 1.16 -20.25
N TYR A 22 -8.97 0.62 -19.32
CA TYR A 22 -9.35 -0.49 -18.44
C TYR A 22 -10.11 0.02 -17.21
N ALA A 23 -9.59 1.06 -16.57
CA ALA A 23 -10.12 1.62 -15.33
C ALA A 23 -11.50 2.31 -15.48
N ILE A 24 -11.81 2.83 -16.66
CA ILE A 24 -13.08 3.56 -16.94
C ILE A 24 -14.26 2.59 -17.15
N LYS A 25 -14.00 1.34 -17.53
CA LYS A 25 -15.04 0.40 -17.99
C LYS A 25 -15.29 -0.78 -17.06
N THR A 26 -14.45 -1.01 -16.04
CA THR A 26 -14.50 -2.26 -15.28
C THR A 26 -14.47 -1.98 -13.78
N SER A 27 -15.48 -2.45 -13.06
CA SER A 27 -15.45 -2.51 -11.58
C SER A 27 -14.32 -3.44 -11.13
N ARG A 28 -13.77 -3.23 -9.92
CA ARG A 28 -12.78 -4.16 -9.34
C ARG A 28 -13.34 -5.59 -9.26
N ASP A 29 -14.65 -5.72 -9.03
CA ASP A 29 -15.33 -7.02 -8.91
C ASP A 29 -15.37 -7.80 -10.24
N ASP A 30 -15.22 -7.12 -11.37
CA ASP A 30 -15.22 -7.70 -12.70
C ASP A 30 -13.81 -8.09 -13.20
N VAL A 31 -12.77 -7.81 -12.40
CA VAL A 31 -11.37 -8.08 -12.75
C VAL A 31 -10.91 -9.37 -12.08
N SER A 32 -10.20 -10.23 -12.81
CA SER A 32 -9.66 -11.46 -12.22
C SER A 32 -8.71 -11.18 -11.07
N THR A 33 -8.70 -12.05 -10.07
CA THR A 33 -7.85 -11.95 -8.87
C THR A 33 -6.37 -11.74 -9.21
N ASP A 34 -5.86 -12.45 -10.23
CA ASP A 34 -4.45 -12.33 -10.63
C ASP A 34 -4.14 -10.94 -11.23
N LYS A 35 -5.02 -10.42 -12.07
CA LYS A 35 -4.86 -9.05 -12.61
C LYS A 35 -4.92 -8.00 -11.51
N LEU A 36 -5.83 -8.16 -10.54
CA LEU A 36 -5.89 -7.27 -9.36
C LEU A 36 -4.62 -7.38 -8.51
N SER A 37 -4.18 -8.59 -8.19
CA SER A 37 -2.96 -8.79 -7.38
C SER A 37 -1.74 -8.17 -8.04
N TYR A 38 -1.60 -8.33 -9.36
CA TYR A 38 -0.54 -7.68 -10.13
C TYR A 38 -0.65 -6.15 -10.02
N ALA A 39 -1.80 -5.60 -10.35
CA ALA A 39 -2.04 -4.17 -10.38
C ALA A 39 -1.81 -3.51 -9.02
N ASP A 40 -2.37 -4.09 -7.96
CA ASP A 40 -2.26 -3.59 -6.59
C ASP A 40 -0.81 -3.68 -6.08
N SER A 41 -0.10 -4.78 -6.37
CA SER A 41 1.29 -4.93 -5.96
C SER A 41 2.24 -3.95 -6.69
N VAL A 42 1.97 -3.64 -7.95
CA VAL A 42 2.70 -2.59 -8.68
C VAL A 42 2.38 -1.22 -8.09
N ALA A 43 1.11 -0.94 -7.76
CA ALA A 43 0.72 0.30 -7.10
C ALA A 43 1.40 0.45 -5.73
N LEU A 44 1.44 -0.62 -4.92
CA LEU A 44 2.12 -0.63 -3.64
C LEU A 44 3.62 -0.33 -3.77
N ARG A 45 4.31 -0.96 -4.74
CA ARG A 45 5.73 -0.66 -5.00
C ARG A 45 5.96 0.82 -5.35
N ARG A 46 5.06 1.42 -6.13
CA ARG A 46 5.12 2.84 -6.46
C ARG A 46 4.87 3.72 -5.24
N ALA A 47 3.91 3.35 -4.40
CA ALA A 47 3.64 4.05 -3.14
C ALA A 47 4.84 4.00 -2.21
N VAL A 48 5.45 2.82 -2.01
CA VAL A 48 6.68 2.64 -1.22
C VAL A 48 7.82 3.51 -1.77
N LYS A 49 8.05 3.50 -3.08
CA LYS A 49 9.08 4.33 -3.70
C LYS A 49 8.81 5.82 -3.50
N LYS A 50 7.55 6.25 -3.65
CA LYS A 50 7.16 7.65 -3.49
C LYS A 50 7.35 8.12 -2.05
N LEU A 51 6.93 7.33 -1.05
CA LEU A 51 7.16 7.60 0.36
C LEU A 51 8.66 7.64 0.68
N GLY A 52 9.43 6.68 0.16
CA GLY A 52 10.88 6.65 0.36
C GLY A 52 11.62 7.87 -0.13
N SER A 53 11.11 8.56 -1.17
CA SER A 53 11.70 9.78 -1.73
C SER A 53 11.04 11.07 -1.25
N TYR A 54 10.04 10.97 -0.37
CA TYR A 54 9.28 12.12 0.09
C TYR A 54 10.00 12.84 1.24
N ASP A 55 10.04 14.17 1.17
CA ASP A 55 10.64 15.00 2.24
C ASP A 55 9.60 15.29 3.33
N PHE A 56 9.41 14.33 4.21
CA PHE A 56 8.48 14.45 5.32
C PHE A 56 8.81 15.58 6.29
N LYS A 57 10.09 15.99 6.38
CA LYS A 57 10.52 17.00 7.37
C LYS A 57 10.04 18.39 7.02
N ASN A 58 9.91 18.66 5.71
CA ASN A 58 9.49 19.98 5.19
C ASN A 58 8.06 19.96 4.62
N ALA A 59 7.32 18.86 4.82
CA ALA A 59 5.96 18.73 4.30
C ALA A 59 4.91 19.23 5.29
N GLU A 60 3.79 19.71 4.75
CA GLU A 60 2.60 20.05 5.53
C GLU A 60 1.94 18.76 6.08
N GLU A 61 1.28 18.87 7.23
CA GLU A 61 0.65 17.74 7.90
C GLU A 61 -0.41 17.04 7.05
N ASP A 62 -1.23 17.84 6.34
CA ASP A 62 -2.28 17.34 5.47
C ASP A 62 -1.70 16.53 4.29
N ASP A 63 -0.58 16.97 3.72
CA ASP A 63 0.11 16.25 2.65
C ASP A 63 0.69 14.93 3.13
N ILE A 64 1.25 14.91 4.34
CA ILE A 64 1.73 13.67 4.98
C ILE A 64 0.57 12.71 5.18
N GLU A 65 -0.56 13.20 5.71
CA GLU A 65 -1.75 12.36 5.93
C GLU A 65 -2.25 11.77 4.62
N GLU A 66 -2.37 12.56 3.56
CA GLU A 66 -2.82 12.08 2.24
C GLU A 66 -1.89 11.01 1.67
N MET A 67 -0.58 11.24 1.77
CA MET A 67 0.42 10.27 1.32
C MET A 67 0.36 8.96 2.08
N VAL A 68 0.22 9.00 3.39
CA VAL A 68 0.13 7.82 4.25
C VAL A 68 -1.18 7.07 4.02
N ARG A 69 -2.31 7.77 3.83
CA ARG A 69 -3.59 7.13 3.47
C ARG A 69 -3.47 6.39 2.14
N GLY A 70 -2.91 7.02 1.12
CA GLY A 70 -2.69 6.37 -0.17
C GLY A 70 -1.82 5.12 -0.07
N PHE A 71 -0.80 5.14 0.78
CA PHE A 71 0.02 3.97 1.06
C PHE A 71 -0.79 2.86 1.75
N ILE A 72 -1.54 3.19 2.80
CA ILE A 72 -2.39 2.24 3.54
C ILE A 72 -3.40 1.58 2.60
N ASP A 73 -4.05 2.35 1.75
CA ASP A 73 -5.03 1.84 0.80
C ASP A 73 -4.39 0.84 -0.19
N THR A 74 -3.22 1.19 -0.75
CA THR A 74 -2.53 0.27 -1.68
C THR A 74 -2.03 -1.00 -0.99
N TYR A 75 -1.58 -0.89 0.27
CA TYR A 75 -1.20 -2.05 1.08
C TYR A 75 -2.41 -2.97 1.30
N ASN A 76 -3.53 -2.42 1.76
CA ASN A 76 -4.75 -3.18 2.04
C ASN A 76 -5.32 -3.83 0.77
N TYR A 77 -5.36 -3.11 -0.36
CA TYR A 77 -5.78 -3.67 -1.63
C TYR A 77 -4.88 -4.81 -2.11
N THR A 78 -3.56 -4.70 -1.87
CA THR A 78 -2.62 -5.79 -2.19
C THR A 78 -2.88 -7.02 -1.34
N LEU A 79 -3.22 -6.86 -0.05
CA LEU A 79 -3.64 -7.97 0.80
C LEU A 79 -4.94 -8.61 0.28
N ASP A 80 -5.96 -7.80 -0.02
CA ASP A 80 -7.25 -8.30 -0.48
C ASP A 80 -7.12 -9.12 -1.77
N SER A 81 -6.44 -8.57 -2.78
CA SER A 81 -6.31 -9.23 -4.07
C SER A 81 -5.39 -10.45 -4.03
N SER A 82 -4.40 -10.49 -3.12
CA SER A 82 -3.47 -11.62 -2.99
C SER A 82 -3.98 -12.75 -2.10
N LYS A 83 -4.99 -12.49 -1.28
CA LYS A 83 -5.50 -13.41 -0.26
C LYS A 83 -5.94 -14.76 -0.82
N TYR A 84 -6.56 -14.77 -1.98
CA TYR A 84 -7.12 -15.96 -2.61
C TYR A 84 -6.33 -16.46 -3.82
N SER A 85 -5.13 -15.94 -4.04
CA SER A 85 -4.28 -16.42 -5.14
C SER A 85 -3.94 -17.90 -4.96
N THR A 86 -3.98 -18.67 -6.03
CA THR A 86 -3.56 -20.08 -6.06
C THR A 86 -2.05 -20.22 -6.24
N ASN A 87 -1.35 -19.15 -6.59
CA ASN A 87 0.09 -19.14 -6.75
C ASN A 87 0.79 -19.16 -5.37
N ARG A 88 1.64 -20.16 -5.13
CA ARG A 88 2.35 -20.34 -3.85
C ARG A 88 3.26 -19.15 -3.49
N SER A 89 3.92 -18.55 -4.48
CA SER A 89 4.80 -17.40 -4.25
C SER A 89 4.00 -16.16 -3.83
N VAL A 90 2.83 -15.94 -4.45
CA VAL A 90 1.90 -14.85 -4.07
C VAL A 90 1.36 -15.09 -2.67
N GLN A 91 0.94 -16.32 -2.35
CA GLN A 91 0.47 -16.69 -1.01
C GLN A 91 1.55 -16.51 0.06
N SER A 92 2.81 -16.85 -0.26
CA SER A 92 3.94 -16.63 0.65
C SER A 92 4.16 -15.15 0.90
N ALA A 93 4.16 -14.32 -0.16
CA ALA A 93 4.31 -12.87 -0.03
C ALA A 93 3.17 -12.24 0.78
N TYR A 94 1.92 -12.63 0.53
CA TYR A 94 0.76 -12.23 1.33
C TYR A 94 0.95 -12.49 2.84
N LYS A 95 1.34 -13.72 3.20
CA LYS A 95 1.58 -14.10 4.60
C LYS A 95 2.74 -13.29 5.21
N ASN A 96 3.80 -13.07 4.43
CA ASN A 96 4.96 -12.31 4.87
C ASN A 96 4.63 -10.83 5.06
N MET A 97 3.79 -10.23 4.22
CA MET A 97 3.31 -8.85 4.40
C MET A 97 2.54 -8.70 5.71
N LYS A 98 1.65 -9.64 6.05
CA LYS A 98 0.91 -9.63 7.32
C LYS A 98 1.86 -9.73 8.51
N LYS A 99 2.78 -10.71 8.49
CA LYS A 99 3.78 -10.89 9.54
C LYS A 99 4.69 -9.67 9.67
N LEU A 100 5.01 -9.00 8.56
CA LEU A 100 5.81 -7.77 8.56
C LEU A 100 5.09 -6.65 9.30
N ALA A 101 3.80 -6.43 9.02
CA ALA A 101 2.99 -5.43 9.72
C ALA A 101 2.89 -5.71 11.23
N GLU A 102 2.76 -6.99 11.61
CA GLU A 102 2.79 -7.42 13.01
C GLU A 102 4.16 -7.17 13.66
N THR A 103 5.25 -7.54 12.97
CA THR A 103 6.62 -7.37 13.47
C THR A 103 6.98 -5.90 13.71
N TYR A 104 6.48 -5.00 12.89
CA TYR A 104 6.73 -3.56 12.97
C TYR A 104 5.54 -2.77 13.55
N ALA A 105 4.66 -3.43 14.32
CA ALA A 105 3.46 -2.81 14.86
C ALA A 105 3.77 -1.57 15.73
N ASP A 106 4.81 -1.63 16.55
CA ASP A 106 5.24 -0.51 17.42
C ASP A 106 5.79 0.65 16.58
N ASP A 107 6.65 0.36 15.59
CA ASP A 107 7.18 1.38 14.68
C ASP A 107 6.08 2.06 13.85
N LEU A 108 5.09 1.31 13.41
CA LEU A 108 3.93 1.82 12.71
C LEU A 108 3.05 2.67 13.64
N ALA A 109 2.88 2.25 14.90
CA ALA A 109 2.12 2.99 15.89
C ALA A 109 2.76 4.35 16.22
N ASP A 110 4.08 4.46 16.18
CA ASP A 110 4.82 5.72 16.37
C ASP A 110 4.44 6.80 15.33
N VAL A 111 3.98 6.39 14.16
CA VAL A 111 3.48 7.26 13.09
C VAL A 111 1.95 7.17 12.93
N GLY A 112 1.26 6.65 13.94
CA GLY A 112 -0.20 6.58 13.99
C GLY A 112 -0.82 5.55 13.07
N ILE A 113 -0.07 4.60 12.54
CA ILE A 113 -0.56 3.48 11.75
C ILE A 113 -0.75 2.28 12.66
N LYS A 114 -1.91 1.64 12.63
CA LYS A 114 -2.22 0.44 13.40
C LYS A 114 -2.52 -0.71 12.46
N ALA A 115 -1.94 -1.87 12.75
CA ALA A 115 -2.33 -3.14 12.13
C ALA A 115 -3.45 -3.79 12.95
N ASP A 116 -4.49 -4.29 12.28
CA ASP A 116 -5.50 -5.12 12.93
C ASP A 116 -5.07 -6.60 12.97
N SER A 117 -5.84 -7.45 13.64
CA SER A 117 -5.57 -8.89 13.78
C SER A 117 -5.52 -9.65 12.44
N SER A 118 -6.09 -9.07 11.39
CA SER A 118 -6.05 -9.61 10.03
C SER A 118 -4.86 -9.08 9.21
N GLY A 119 -4.06 -8.18 9.79
CA GLY A 119 -2.89 -7.56 9.16
C GLY A 119 -3.19 -6.36 8.29
N TYR A 120 -4.45 -5.85 8.27
CA TYR A 120 -4.80 -4.62 7.56
C TYR A 120 -4.33 -3.41 8.33
N LEU A 121 -3.87 -2.39 7.61
CA LEU A 121 -3.40 -1.15 8.19
C LEU A 121 -4.53 -0.12 8.24
N LYS A 122 -4.53 0.69 9.31
CA LYS A 122 -5.45 1.82 9.49
C LYS A 122 -4.70 3.01 10.06
N LEU A 123 -5.03 4.21 9.60
CA LEU A 123 -4.54 5.43 10.22
C LEU A 123 -5.41 5.74 11.45
N SER A 124 -4.76 5.90 12.60
CA SER A 124 -5.44 6.27 13.85
C SER A 124 -5.92 7.71 13.79
N SER A 125 -7.10 7.98 14.35
CA SER A 125 -7.62 9.36 14.48
C SER A 125 -6.72 10.26 15.34
N SER A 126 -5.97 9.68 16.27
CA SER A 126 -4.97 10.40 17.10
C SER A 126 -3.70 10.77 16.32
N ALA A 127 -3.46 10.19 15.15
CA ALA A 127 -2.34 10.56 14.29
C ALA A 127 -2.45 12.03 13.80
N LYS A 128 -3.67 12.51 13.63
CA LYS A 128 -3.94 13.89 13.15
C LYS A 128 -3.42 15.00 14.06
N THR A 129 -3.23 14.72 15.35
CA THR A 129 -2.85 15.74 16.34
C THR A 129 -1.36 15.78 16.62
N ASN A 130 -0.54 14.90 16.04
CA ASN A 130 0.89 14.78 16.35
C ASN A 130 1.73 14.28 15.17
N ILE A 131 1.45 14.76 13.96
CA ILE A 131 2.26 14.43 12.78
C ILE A 131 3.62 15.09 12.92
N LYS A 132 4.65 14.29 13.21
CA LYS A 132 6.05 14.73 13.22
C LYS A 132 6.75 14.18 11.99
N GLY A 133 6.96 15.00 10.99
CA GLY A 133 7.59 14.61 9.72
C GLY A 133 8.89 13.83 9.89
N ALA A 134 9.72 14.18 10.89
CA ALA A 134 10.96 13.46 11.20
C ALA A 134 10.72 11.98 11.56
N ARG A 135 9.63 11.66 12.29
CA ARG A 135 9.28 10.26 12.60
C ARG A 135 8.80 9.50 11.36
N PHE A 136 7.99 10.16 10.52
CA PHE A 136 7.58 9.56 9.25
C PHE A 136 8.78 9.29 8.34
N GLN A 137 9.75 10.21 8.30
CA GLN A 137 10.99 10.01 7.54
C GLN A 137 11.79 8.80 8.05
N GLU A 138 11.86 8.61 9.36
CA GLU A 138 12.55 7.47 9.98
C GLU A 138 11.83 6.14 9.68
N LYS A 139 10.50 6.09 9.90
CA LYS A 139 9.72 4.84 9.85
C LYS A 139 9.28 4.45 8.43
N LEU A 140 9.03 5.42 7.55
CA LEU A 140 8.49 5.21 6.20
C LEU A 140 9.40 5.72 5.07
N GLY A 141 10.54 6.34 5.39
CA GLY A 141 11.50 6.81 4.42
C GLY A 141 12.30 5.69 3.74
N SER A 142 13.24 6.06 2.86
CA SER A 142 14.06 5.13 2.06
C SER A 142 14.89 4.15 2.89
N ASP A 143 15.27 4.53 4.10
CA ASP A 143 16.13 3.71 4.96
C ASP A 143 15.35 2.73 5.82
N SER A 144 14.02 2.86 5.89
CA SER A 144 13.15 1.98 6.64
C SER A 144 13.25 0.52 6.18
N THR A 145 13.58 -0.37 7.12
CA THR A 145 13.64 -1.82 6.85
C THR A 145 12.25 -2.37 6.53
N PHE A 146 11.20 -1.86 7.19
CA PHE A 146 9.81 -2.20 6.88
C PHE A 146 9.49 -1.92 5.40
N MET A 147 9.81 -0.72 4.91
CA MET A 147 9.52 -0.33 3.53
C MET A 147 10.33 -1.13 2.51
N LYS A 148 11.59 -1.43 2.79
CA LYS A 148 12.44 -2.28 1.93
C LYS A 148 11.91 -3.70 1.80
N GLN A 149 11.53 -4.33 2.92
CA GLN A 149 10.95 -5.67 2.91
C GLN A 149 9.58 -5.68 2.23
N LEU A 150 8.73 -4.69 2.50
CA LEU A 150 7.42 -4.57 1.87
C LEU A 150 7.55 -4.44 0.34
N SER A 151 8.50 -3.63 -0.14
CA SER A 151 8.80 -3.53 -1.58
C SER A 151 9.20 -4.88 -2.18
N THR A 152 9.97 -5.68 -1.44
CA THR A 152 10.40 -7.02 -1.87
C THR A 152 9.20 -7.96 -2.02
N TYR A 153 8.29 -7.98 -1.04
CA TYR A 153 7.08 -8.82 -1.13
C TYR A 153 6.12 -8.36 -2.23
N ALA A 154 5.93 -7.07 -2.39
CA ALA A 154 5.12 -6.54 -3.48
C ALA A 154 5.73 -6.86 -4.85
N LYS A 155 7.07 -6.83 -4.98
CA LYS A 155 7.78 -7.30 -6.19
C LYS A 155 7.55 -8.79 -6.41
N GLN A 156 7.63 -9.61 -5.36
CA GLN A 156 7.39 -11.05 -5.45
C GLN A 156 5.98 -11.33 -6.00
N ILE A 157 4.95 -10.63 -5.54
CA ILE A 157 3.59 -10.77 -6.07
C ILE A 157 3.58 -10.46 -7.57
N SER A 158 4.04 -9.25 -7.97
CA SER A 158 3.97 -8.81 -9.36
C SER A 158 4.81 -9.64 -10.33
N SER A 159 5.87 -10.30 -9.87
CA SER A 159 6.76 -11.09 -10.75
C SER A 159 6.35 -12.55 -10.89
N HIS A 160 5.36 -13.04 -10.11
CA HIS A 160 4.88 -14.42 -10.18
C HIS A 160 3.45 -14.54 -10.71
N ILE A 161 2.91 -13.46 -11.24
CA ILE A 161 1.62 -13.44 -11.91
C ILE A 161 1.89 -13.30 -13.41
N ASP A 162 1.67 -14.39 -14.14
CA ASP A 162 1.72 -14.38 -15.61
C ASP A 162 0.44 -13.73 -16.14
N LEU A 163 0.56 -12.49 -16.56
CA LEU A 163 -0.48 -11.84 -17.33
C LEU A 163 -0.29 -12.25 -18.79
N TYR A 164 -1.03 -13.26 -19.23
CA TYR A 164 -1.23 -13.46 -20.64
C TYR A 164 -2.04 -12.26 -21.18
N LEU A 165 -1.35 -11.32 -21.76
CA LEU A 165 -1.91 -10.18 -22.47
C LEU A 165 -2.29 -10.59 -23.89
#